data_e47b2378ea5837a1323758bec65ea8ce
#
_entry.id   e47b2378ea5837a1323758bec65ea8ce
#
_cell.length_a   1.000
_cell.length_b   1.000
_cell.length_c   1.000
_cell.angle_alpha   90.00
_cell.angle_beta   90.00
_cell.angle_gamma   90.00
#
_symmetry.space_group_name_H-M   'P 1'
#
loop_
_entity.id
_entity.type
_entity.pdbx_description
1 polymer ?
#
loop_
_entity_poly.entity_id
_entity_poly.type
_entity_poly.pdbx_seq_one_letter_code
_entity_poly.pdbx_strand_id
1 'polypeptide(L)'
;WMASDFDGAFAEYVKVPISEIFPVICDWTDAELATIPCAYGTAENMLHRSGCKSGDHVVITGASGGVGSATIQLAKRRGARVTAITSIAKVDAVRSVGADQVITNTNDLLAANGDGFLILPSIMLLAKVFQKYFNC
;
A
#
# COMPACT_ATOMS: atom_id res chain seq x y z
N TRP A 1 1.07 18.45 -6.12
CA TRP A 1 2.05 17.50 -5.57
C TRP A 1 3.34 18.25 -5.25
N MET A 2 3.80 18.19 -3.97
CA MET A 2 5.05 18.84 -3.55
C MET A 2 6.23 18.26 -4.34
N ALA A 3 7.20 19.09 -4.69
CA ALA A 3 8.34 18.81 -5.54
C ALA A 3 8.02 18.49 -7.02
N SER A 4 6.76 18.66 -7.44
CA SER A 4 6.31 18.59 -8.83
C SER A 4 5.57 19.86 -9.22
N ASP A 5 4.44 20.13 -8.56
CA ASP A 5 3.59 21.31 -8.86
C ASP A 5 3.96 22.54 -7.99
N PHE A 6 4.66 22.28 -6.88
CA PHE A 6 5.13 23.26 -5.91
C PHE A 6 6.55 22.93 -5.48
N ASP A 7 7.22 23.87 -4.82
CA ASP A 7 8.53 23.67 -4.23
C ASP A 7 8.54 22.45 -3.29
N GLY A 8 9.66 21.75 -3.24
CA GLY A 8 9.86 20.59 -2.37
C GLY A 8 10.13 20.98 -0.91
N ALA A 9 10.28 19.97 -0.05
CA ALA A 9 10.48 20.14 1.37
C ALA A 9 11.96 20.04 1.84
N PHE A 10 12.93 20.08 0.93
CA PHE A 10 14.37 20.17 1.27
C PHE A 10 14.74 21.60 1.67
N ALA A 11 14.19 22.10 2.77
CA ALA A 11 14.38 23.44 3.29
C ALA A 11 14.01 23.49 4.77
N GLU A 12 14.47 24.52 5.48
CA GLU A 12 14.08 24.77 6.86
C GLU A 12 12.61 25.14 7.01
N TYR A 13 12.02 25.71 5.95
CA TYR A 13 10.61 26.10 5.89
C TYR A 13 10.00 25.67 4.56
N VAL A 14 8.75 25.22 4.60
CA VAL A 14 7.98 24.87 3.41
C VAL A 14 6.64 25.61 3.40
N LYS A 15 6.24 26.11 2.24
CA LYS A 15 4.94 26.74 2.04
C LYS A 15 3.96 25.73 1.46
N VAL A 16 2.86 25.49 2.16
CA VAL A 16 1.79 24.57 1.72
C VAL A 16 0.41 25.26 1.86
N PRO A 17 -0.59 24.87 1.05
CA PRO A 17 -1.97 25.32 1.23
C PRO A 17 -2.51 24.88 2.60
N ILE A 18 -3.25 25.74 3.27
CA ILE A 18 -3.80 25.43 4.60
C ILE A 18 -4.77 24.24 4.57
N SER A 19 -5.43 23.99 3.44
CA SER A 19 -6.31 22.86 3.21
C SER A 19 -5.60 21.50 3.26
N GLU A 20 -4.26 21.50 3.12
CA GLU A 20 -3.43 20.30 3.12
C GLU A 20 -2.73 20.06 4.46
N ILE A 21 -3.06 20.88 5.47
CA ILE A 21 -2.49 20.76 6.82
C ILE A 21 -3.52 20.12 7.73
N PHE A 22 -3.17 18.99 8.30
CA PHE A 22 -4.00 18.25 9.24
C PHE A 22 -3.28 18.11 10.57
N PRO A 23 -3.83 18.60 11.68
CA PRO A 23 -3.25 18.41 13.01
C PRO A 23 -3.33 16.93 13.37
N VAL A 24 -2.22 16.37 13.83
CA VAL A 24 -2.15 15.00 14.31
C VAL A 24 -1.78 15.05 15.79
N ILE A 25 -2.64 14.50 16.65
CA ILE A 25 -2.40 14.40 18.08
C ILE A 25 -2.18 12.91 18.40
N CYS A 26 -0.94 12.51 18.57
CA CYS A 26 -0.55 11.14 18.92
C CYS A 26 0.85 11.13 19.54
N ASP A 27 1.25 9.98 20.07
CA ASP A 27 2.57 9.78 20.70
C ASP A 27 3.67 9.36 19.70
N TRP A 28 3.37 9.40 18.39
CA TRP A 28 4.34 9.05 17.35
C TRP A 28 5.33 10.18 17.11
N THR A 29 6.57 9.81 16.84
CA THR A 29 7.61 10.75 16.44
C THR A 29 7.35 11.30 15.03
N ASP A 30 7.90 12.46 14.70
CA ASP A 30 7.81 13.05 13.37
C ASP A 30 8.35 12.11 12.29
N ALA A 31 9.40 11.34 12.59
CA ALA A 31 9.98 10.35 11.69
C ALA A 31 8.99 9.21 11.40
N GLU A 32 8.27 8.71 12.39
CA GLU A 32 7.23 7.70 12.22
C GLU A 32 6.07 8.26 11.39
N LEU A 33 5.59 9.45 11.71
CA LEU A 33 4.53 10.13 10.96
C LEU A 33 4.92 10.34 9.49
N ALA A 34 6.17 10.71 9.22
CA ALA A 34 6.67 10.92 7.86
C ALA A 34 6.66 9.63 6.99
N THR A 35 6.61 8.43 7.59
CA THR A 35 6.51 7.17 6.84
C THR A 35 5.12 6.92 6.24
N ILE A 36 4.08 7.59 6.76
CA ILE A 36 2.67 7.30 6.44
C ILE A 36 2.23 7.82 5.07
N PRO A 37 2.44 9.09 4.71
CA PRO A 37 1.75 9.69 3.56
C PRO A 37 1.99 8.95 2.24
N CYS A 38 3.24 8.59 1.94
CA CYS A 38 3.56 7.91 0.69
C CYS A 38 3.05 6.46 0.66
N ALA A 39 3.40 5.66 1.66
CA ALA A 39 3.09 4.23 1.65
C ALA A 39 1.58 3.97 1.84
N TYR A 40 0.98 4.58 2.85
CA TYR A 40 -0.44 4.38 3.16
C TYR A 40 -1.35 5.11 2.18
N GLY A 41 -1.00 6.31 1.70
CA GLY A 41 -1.75 7.01 0.67
C GLY A 41 -1.81 6.22 -0.63
N THR A 42 -0.69 5.61 -1.05
CA THR A 42 -0.63 4.73 -2.22
C THR A 42 -1.47 3.47 -2.00
N ALA A 43 -1.33 2.81 -0.86
CA ALA A 43 -2.08 1.61 -0.52
C ALA A 43 -3.59 1.87 -0.47
N GLU A 44 -4.01 2.97 0.17
CA GLU A 44 -5.40 3.38 0.26
C GLU A 44 -6.03 3.65 -1.12
N ASN A 45 -5.31 4.39 -1.97
CA ASN A 45 -5.74 4.66 -3.34
C ASN A 45 -5.89 3.36 -4.15
N MET A 46 -4.97 2.41 -4.02
CA MET A 46 -5.04 1.10 -4.69
C MET A 46 -6.28 0.32 -4.26
N LEU A 47 -6.52 0.21 -2.96
CA LEU A 47 -7.67 -0.51 -2.40
C LEU A 47 -9.00 0.17 -2.74
N HIS A 48 -9.04 1.50 -2.71
CA HIS A 48 -10.23 2.27 -3.10
C HIS A 48 -10.56 2.07 -4.58
N ARG A 49 -9.58 2.21 -5.46
CA ARG A 49 -9.78 2.08 -6.92
C ARG A 49 -10.09 0.66 -7.37
N SER A 50 -9.63 -0.36 -6.64
CA SER A 50 -10.00 -1.76 -6.89
C SER A 50 -11.39 -2.10 -6.37
N GLY A 51 -12.03 -1.22 -5.60
CA GLY A 51 -13.32 -1.47 -4.97
C GLY A 51 -13.25 -2.49 -3.83
N CYS A 52 -12.06 -2.67 -3.20
CA CYS A 52 -11.86 -3.64 -2.14
C CYS A 52 -12.79 -3.41 -0.96
N LYS A 53 -13.54 -4.43 -0.59
CA LYS A 53 -14.55 -4.43 0.47
C LYS A 53 -14.46 -5.68 1.36
N SER A 54 -15.24 -5.71 2.40
CA SER A 54 -15.32 -6.86 3.31
C SER A 54 -15.73 -8.14 2.57
N GLY A 55 -15.02 -9.22 2.88
CA GLY A 55 -15.21 -10.52 2.25
C GLY A 55 -14.40 -10.75 0.97
N ASP A 56 -13.82 -9.71 0.39
CA ASP A 56 -12.96 -9.88 -0.79
C ASP A 56 -11.66 -10.62 -0.43
N HIS A 57 -11.10 -11.31 -1.43
CA HIS A 57 -9.80 -11.94 -1.33
C HIS A 57 -8.78 -11.14 -2.15
N VAL A 58 -7.78 -10.60 -1.46
CA VAL A 58 -6.74 -9.74 -2.04
C VAL A 58 -5.40 -10.46 -2.06
N VAL A 59 -4.76 -10.48 -3.22
CA VAL A 59 -3.39 -10.99 -3.38
C VAL A 59 -2.44 -9.80 -3.53
N ILE A 60 -1.43 -9.71 -2.68
CA ILE A 60 -0.49 -8.59 -2.61
C ILE A 60 0.90 -9.09 -2.95
N THR A 61 1.48 -8.59 -4.04
CA THR A 61 2.88 -8.81 -4.41
C THR A 61 3.79 -7.75 -3.80
N GLY A 62 5.05 -8.07 -3.55
CA GLY A 62 5.96 -7.14 -2.89
C GLY A 62 5.53 -6.79 -1.46
N ALA A 63 4.90 -7.75 -0.79
CA ALA A 63 4.20 -7.58 0.47
C ALA A 63 5.07 -7.08 1.63
N SER A 64 6.38 -7.30 1.58
CA SER A 64 7.34 -6.86 2.59
C SER A 64 7.85 -5.42 2.39
N GLY A 65 7.46 -4.74 1.32
CA GLY A 65 7.78 -3.33 1.10
C GLY A 65 6.83 -2.39 1.84
N GLY A 66 7.14 -1.10 1.92
CA GLY A 66 6.33 -0.12 2.63
C GLY A 66 4.87 -0.09 2.15
N VAL A 67 4.65 0.02 0.82
CA VAL A 67 3.29 0.00 0.24
C VAL A 67 2.61 -1.35 0.44
N GLY A 68 3.33 -2.48 0.23
CA GLY A 68 2.78 -3.81 0.42
C GLY A 68 2.32 -4.06 1.86
N SER A 69 3.15 -3.70 2.84
CA SER A 69 2.84 -3.79 4.26
C SER A 69 1.64 -2.91 4.64
N ALA A 70 1.59 -1.67 4.17
CA ALA A 70 0.44 -0.79 4.37
C ALA A 70 -0.83 -1.36 3.72
N THR A 71 -0.72 -1.94 2.51
CA THR A 71 -1.86 -2.57 1.82
C THR A 71 -2.42 -3.75 2.61
N ILE A 72 -1.57 -4.59 3.20
CA ILE A 72 -2.02 -5.70 4.07
C ILE A 72 -2.88 -5.15 5.20
N GLN A 73 -2.35 -4.19 5.95
CA GLN A 73 -3.04 -3.61 7.11
C GLN A 73 -4.38 -2.98 6.73
N LEU A 74 -4.41 -2.18 5.67
CA LEU A 74 -5.63 -1.51 5.21
C LEU A 74 -6.66 -2.47 4.62
N ALA A 75 -6.23 -3.53 3.91
CA ALA A 75 -7.12 -4.59 3.41
C ALA A 75 -7.73 -5.37 4.58
N LYS A 76 -6.93 -5.73 5.58
CA LYS A 76 -7.42 -6.39 6.81
C LYS A 76 -8.41 -5.50 7.56
N ARG A 77 -8.14 -4.21 7.69
CA ARG A 77 -9.08 -3.24 8.30
C ARG A 77 -10.42 -3.17 7.57
N ARG A 78 -10.45 -3.40 6.25
CA ARG A 78 -11.67 -3.49 5.44
C ARG A 78 -12.39 -4.82 5.56
N GLY A 79 -11.83 -5.81 6.27
CA GLY A 79 -12.39 -7.14 6.40
C GLY A 79 -12.10 -8.07 5.21
N ALA A 80 -11.10 -7.76 4.41
CA ALA A 80 -10.65 -8.62 3.33
C ALA A 80 -9.74 -9.75 3.84
N ARG A 81 -9.73 -10.87 3.13
CA ARG A 81 -8.74 -11.92 3.26
C ARG A 81 -7.51 -11.57 2.44
N VAL A 82 -6.33 -11.72 3.01
CA VAL A 82 -5.07 -11.31 2.38
C VAL A 82 -4.13 -12.49 2.17
N THR A 83 -3.77 -12.75 0.92
CA THR A 83 -2.64 -13.60 0.55
C THR A 83 -1.48 -12.72 0.11
N ALA A 84 -0.36 -12.81 0.79
CA ALA A 84 0.84 -12.02 0.55
C ALA A 84 1.92 -12.84 -0.16
N ILE A 85 2.57 -12.24 -1.15
CA ILE A 85 3.70 -12.84 -1.87
C ILE A 85 4.98 -12.13 -1.44
N THR A 86 5.94 -12.88 -0.91
CA THR A 86 7.22 -12.34 -0.46
C THR A 86 8.34 -13.39 -0.56
N SER A 87 9.59 -12.99 -0.31
CA SER A 87 10.71 -13.92 -0.20
C SER A 87 10.67 -14.71 1.10
N ILE A 88 11.29 -15.91 1.11
CA ILE A 88 11.36 -16.80 2.28
C ILE A 88 11.86 -16.06 3.53
N ALA A 89 12.90 -15.25 3.38
CA ALA A 89 13.51 -14.51 4.49
C ALA A 89 12.58 -13.48 5.17
N LYS A 90 11.44 -13.13 4.55
CA LYS A 90 10.52 -12.08 5.04
C LYS A 90 9.13 -12.61 5.42
N VAL A 91 8.93 -13.92 5.41
CA VAL A 91 7.64 -14.56 5.71
C VAL A 91 7.10 -14.15 7.06
N ASP A 92 7.92 -14.25 8.11
CA ASP A 92 7.48 -13.95 9.48
C ASP A 92 7.13 -12.46 9.66
N ALA A 93 7.92 -11.57 9.06
CA ALA A 93 7.63 -10.15 9.06
C ALA A 93 6.29 -9.82 8.37
N VAL A 94 5.98 -10.48 7.25
CA VAL A 94 4.72 -10.27 6.53
C VAL A 94 3.53 -10.87 7.28
N ARG A 95 3.71 -12.01 7.96
CA ARG A 95 2.68 -12.58 8.85
C ARG A 95 2.37 -11.67 10.02
N SER A 96 3.39 -11.10 10.66
CA SER A 96 3.20 -10.20 11.80
C SER A 96 2.43 -8.94 11.46
N VAL A 97 2.44 -8.52 10.19
CA VAL A 97 1.66 -7.38 9.68
C VAL A 97 0.18 -7.72 9.50
N GLY A 98 -0.19 -9.02 9.49
CA GLY A 98 -1.58 -9.47 9.45
C GLY A 98 -2.01 -10.19 8.17
N ALA A 99 -1.09 -10.65 7.32
CA ALA A 99 -1.44 -11.49 6.17
C ALA A 99 -2.01 -12.84 6.65
N ASP A 100 -3.14 -13.25 6.08
CA ASP A 100 -3.78 -14.54 6.41
C ASP A 100 -3.00 -15.72 5.82
N GLN A 101 -2.41 -15.53 4.66
CA GLN A 101 -1.60 -16.51 3.98
C GLN A 101 -0.35 -15.83 3.38
N VAL A 102 0.78 -16.51 3.46
CA VAL A 102 2.03 -16.03 2.84
C VAL A 102 2.57 -17.13 1.95
N ILE A 103 2.82 -16.80 0.68
CA ILE A 103 3.43 -17.68 -0.32
C ILE A 103 4.75 -17.08 -0.80
N THR A 104 5.69 -17.94 -1.12
CA THR A 104 7.04 -17.55 -1.55
C THR A 104 7.30 -17.81 -3.03
N ASN A 105 6.42 -18.58 -3.67
CA ASN A 105 6.49 -18.91 -5.08
C ASN A 105 5.14 -18.57 -5.75
N THR A 106 5.18 -17.78 -6.81
CA THR A 106 3.98 -17.40 -7.56
C THR A 106 3.28 -18.58 -8.24
N ASN A 107 3.99 -19.68 -8.50
CA ASN A 107 3.39 -20.90 -9.06
C ASN A 107 2.38 -21.55 -8.10
N ASP A 108 2.52 -21.29 -6.81
CA ASP A 108 1.62 -21.81 -5.78
C ASP A 108 0.33 -20.99 -5.65
N LEU A 109 0.24 -19.86 -6.35
CA LEU A 109 -0.86 -18.91 -6.22
C LEU A 109 -2.21 -19.53 -6.62
N LEU A 110 -2.26 -20.22 -7.75
CA LEU A 110 -3.48 -20.85 -8.24
C LEU A 110 -3.89 -22.04 -7.36
N ALA A 111 -2.93 -22.81 -6.88
CA ALA A 111 -3.17 -23.94 -5.97
C ALA A 111 -3.71 -23.47 -4.60
N ALA A 112 -3.26 -22.30 -4.14
CA ALA A 112 -3.60 -21.78 -2.82
C ALA A 112 -4.95 -21.05 -2.76
N ASN A 113 -5.47 -20.53 -3.88
CA ASN A 113 -6.54 -19.52 -3.83
C ASN A 113 -7.77 -19.80 -4.71
N GLY A 114 -7.78 -20.83 -5.56
CA GLY A 114 -8.89 -21.08 -6.47
C GLY A 114 -9.18 -19.90 -7.44
N ASP A 115 -10.36 -19.91 -8.05
CA ASP A 115 -10.80 -18.84 -8.96
C ASP A 115 -11.43 -17.67 -8.17
N GLY A 116 -11.06 -16.44 -8.52
CA GLY A 116 -11.74 -15.24 -8.04
C GLY A 116 -11.03 -14.47 -6.92
N PHE A 117 -9.88 -13.84 -7.23
CA PHE A 117 -9.17 -12.93 -6.33
C PHE A 117 -8.75 -11.62 -7.02
N LEU A 118 -8.61 -10.57 -6.22
CA LEU A 118 -8.07 -9.28 -6.66
C LEU A 118 -6.55 -9.29 -6.54
N ILE A 119 -5.83 -9.20 -7.64
CA ILE A 119 -4.36 -9.01 -7.62
C ILE A 119 -4.05 -7.53 -7.49
N LEU A 120 -3.39 -7.15 -6.40
CA LEU A 120 -2.83 -5.81 -6.22
C LEU A 120 -1.31 -5.88 -6.34
N PRO A 121 -0.73 -5.67 -7.52
CA PRO A 121 0.70 -5.56 -7.68
C PRO A 121 1.15 -4.21 -7.14
N SER A 122 2.00 -4.21 -6.12
CA SER A 122 2.52 -2.98 -5.50
C SER A 122 3.32 -2.08 -6.47
N ILE A 123 3.74 -2.61 -7.62
CA ILE A 123 4.52 -1.88 -8.63
C ILE A 123 3.74 -1.67 -9.94
N MET A 124 2.91 -2.61 -10.39
CA MET A 124 2.24 -2.51 -11.70
C MET A 124 1.04 -1.55 -11.75
N LEU A 125 0.42 -1.23 -10.63
CA LEU A 125 -0.69 -0.28 -10.62
C LEU A 125 -0.20 1.17 -10.74
N LEU A 126 1.00 1.47 -10.28
CA LEU A 126 1.66 2.76 -10.54
C LEU A 126 1.78 3.00 -12.06
N ALA A 127 2.20 2.01 -12.84
CA ALA A 127 2.34 2.15 -14.30
C ALA A 127 0.99 2.40 -15.00
N LYS A 128 -0.09 1.70 -14.62
CA LYS A 128 -1.43 1.93 -15.22
C LYS A 128 -2.09 3.24 -14.75
N VAL A 129 -1.82 3.67 -13.53
CA VAL A 129 -2.28 4.97 -13.01
C VAL A 129 -1.52 6.10 -13.69
N PHE A 130 -0.19 5.99 -13.82
CA PHE A 130 0.62 6.95 -14.57
C PHE A 130 0.17 7.04 -16.03
N GLN A 131 -0.03 5.91 -16.72
CA GLN A 131 -0.44 5.90 -18.12
C GLN A 131 -1.82 6.54 -18.36
N LYS A 132 -2.73 6.51 -17.37
CA LYS A 132 -4.07 7.15 -17.48
C LYS A 132 -4.05 8.65 -17.19
N TYR A 133 -3.07 9.14 -16.41
CA TYR A 133 -2.99 10.56 -16.01
C TYR A 133 -1.89 11.36 -16.74
N PHE A 134 -0.96 10.66 -17.41
CA PHE A 134 0.18 11.27 -18.12
C PHE A 134 0.20 10.93 -19.61
N ASN A 135 -0.89 10.43 -20.20
CA ASN A 135 -1.07 10.50 -21.64
C ASN A 135 -1.44 11.96 -22.01
N CYS A 136 -0.41 12.78 -22.06
CA CYS A 136 -0.32 13.96 -22.89
C CYS A 136 0.48 13.63 -24.12
#